data_e9a8cdd8fb692eafc62f284062c0d7de
#
_entry.id   e9a8cdd8fb692eafc62f284062c0d7de
#
_cell.length_a   1.000
_cell.length_b   1.000
_cell.length_c   1.000
_cell.angle_alpha   90.00
_cell.angle_beta   90.00
_cell.angle_gamma   90.00
#
_symmetry.space_group_name_H-M   'P 1'
#
loop_
_entity.id
_entity.type
_entity.pdbx_description
1 polymer ?
#
loop_
_entity_poly.entity_id
_entity_poly.type
_entity_poly.pdbx_seq_one_letter_code
_entity_poly.pdbx_strand_id
1 'polypeptide(L)'
;MRIIKEIMGRVFALWALLTFLITFLIIFIPSMFCWLIPEPKGQDIFIKIARIWMNVWLTLVGCPIKIKGQKNFIPGETYIITCNHNSLMDVPLSCPYIPGPNKTIAKNSFAKIPLFGFFYMKGSVLVDRKSESSRRRSFDKMKEVLKNGMHMSIYPEGTRNRTAEPLKKFHDGAFKLSADTGCSIIPAIMFNTKKVLPMGKPFYFWPHKLEIHFLPAVPVNGDRSYSDLKEKVFAVMKDHYVRELH
;
A
#
# COMPACT_ATOMS: atom_id res chain seq x y z
N MET A 1 -7.39 -24.86 -23.63
CA MET A 1 -7.72 -23.92 -22.55
C MET A 1 -6.52 -23.14 -21.98
N ARG A 2 -5.38 -23.77 -21.63
CA ARG A 2 -4.20 -23.09 -21.05
C ARG A 2 -3.59 -22.04 -21.97
N ILE A 3 -3.39 -22.34 -23.27
CA ILE A 3 -2.81 -21.41 -24.26
C ILE A 3 -3.70 -20.19 -24.45
N ILE A 4 -5.00 -20.36 -24.59
CA ILE A 4 -5.97 -19.26 -24.74
C ILE A 4 -5.88 -18.31 -23.52
N LYS A 5 -5.82 -18.86 -22.31
CA LYS A 5 -5.68 -18.06 -21.08
C LYS A 5 -4.37 -17.28 -21.05
N GLU A 6 -3.26 -17.85 -21.54
CA GLU A 6 -1.97 -17.14 -21.63
C GLU A 6 -2.02 -16.00 -22.65
N ILE A 7 -2.63 -16.20 -23.81
CA ILE A 7 -2.82 -15.15 -24.84
C ILE A 7 -3.71 -14.03 -24.28
N MET A 8 -4.88 -14.38 -23.76
CA MET A 8 -5.81 -13.42 -23.18
C MET A 8 -5.18 -12.62 -22.03
N GLY A 9 -4.38 -13.26 -21.16
CA GLY A 9 -3.68 -12.56 -20.10
C GLY A 9 -2.68 -11.51 -20.60
N ARG A 10 -2.08 -11.69 -21.78
CA ARG A 10 -1.21 -10.68 -22.42
C ARG A 10 -2.01 -9.56 -23.06
N VAL A 11 -3.17 -9.87 -23.67
CA VAL A 11 -4.09 -8.88 -24.21
C VAL A 11 -4.61 -7.98 -23.06
N PHE A 12 -5.02 -8.57 -21.95
CA PHE A 12 -5.42 -7.80 -20.76
C PHE A 12 -4.26 -6.99 -20.17
N ALA A 13 -3.02 -7.50 -20.23
CA ALA A 13 -1.86 -6.74 -19.76
C ALA A 13 -1.60 -5.50 -20.64
N LEU A 14 -1.74 -5.63 -21.96
CA LEU A 14 -1.63 -4.50 -22.88
C LEU A 14 -2.74 -3.46 -22.61
N TRP A 15 -3.98 -3.91 -22.49
CA TRP A 15 -5.12 -3.05 -22.16
C TRP A 15 -4.92 -2.33 -20.82
N ALA A 16 -4.50 -3.07 -19.77
CA ALA A 16 -4.25 -2.50 -18.46
C ALA A 16 -3.12 -1.46 -18.50
N LEU A 17 -2.04 -1.71 -19.24
CA LEU A 17 -0.94 -0.77 -19.39
C LEU A 17 -1.38 0.50 -20.14
N LEU A 18 -2.05 0.37 -21.26
CA LEU A 18 -2.51 1.50 -22.09
C LEU A 18 -3.49 2.39 -21.29
N THR A 19 -4.51 1.77 -20.67
CA THR A 19 -5.48 2.50 -19.86
C THR A 19 -4.85 3.13 -18.62
N PHE A 20 -3.85 2.48 -17.98
CA PHE A 20 -3.09 3.05 -16.88
C PHE A 20 -2.35 4.31 -17.31
N LEU A 21 -1.62 4.25 -18.43
CA LEU A 21 -0.86 5.38 -18.95
C LEU A 21 -1.76 6.55 -19.34
N ILE A 22 -2.84 6.29 -20.08
CA ILE A 22 -3.78 7.34 -20.51
C ILE A 22 -4.41 8.01 -19.29
N THR A 23 -4.97 7.22 -18.37
CA THR A 23 -5.63 7.77 -17.18
C THR A 23 -4.63 8.43 -16.23
N PHE A 24 -3.39 7.94 -16.14
CA PHE A 24 -2.32 8.59 -15.39
C PHE A 24 -2.00 9.98 -15.93
N LEU A 25 -1.85 10.13 -17.25
CA LEU A 25 -1.56 11.44 -17.87
C LEU A 25 -2.67 12.46 -17.57
N ILE A 26 -3.93 12.03 -17.51
CA ILE A 26 -5.06 12.91 -17.17
C ILE A 26 -4.94 13.42 -15.73
N ILE A 27 -4.59 12.54 -14.77
CA ILE A 27 -4.53 12.95 -13.35
C ILE A 27 -3.19 13.55 -12.96
N PHE A 28 -2.16 13.45 -13.80
CA PHE A 28 -0.82 13.90 -13.48
C PHE A 28 -0.77 15.39 -13.17
N ILE A 29 -1.34 16.23 -14.04
CA ILE A 29 -1.34 17.70 -13.85
C ILE A 29 -2.05 18.08 -12.54
N PRO A 30 -3.32 17.70 -12.28
CA PRO A 30 -3.97 18.03 -11.01
C PRO A 30 -3.22 17.48 -9.78
N SER A 31 -2.56 16.33 -9.91
CA SER A 31 -1.73 15.78 -8.82
C SER A 31 -0.51 16.66 -8.50
N MET A 32 0.07 17.32 -9.50
CA MET A 32 1.23 18.20 -9.30
C MET A 32 0.85 19.46 -8.53
N PHE A 33 -0.34 19.99 -8.67
CA PHE A 33 -0.80 21.14 -7.87
C PHE A 33 -0.84 20.82 -6.36
N CYS A 34 -0.96 19.54 -5.97
CA CYS A 34 -0.91 19.14 -4.57
C CYS A 34 0.45 19.42 -3.89
N TRP A 35 1.53 19.65 -4.66
CA TRP A 35 2.83 20.04 -4.12
C TRP A 35 2.86 21.49 -3.61
N LEU A 36 1.96 22.35 -4.12
CA LEU A 36 1.83 23.75 -3.72
C LEU A 36 0.99 23.93 -2.47
N ILE A 37 0.30 22.89 -2.04
CA ILE A 37 -0.61 22.93 -0.88
C ILE A 37 0.10 22.35 0.35
N PRO A 38 0.11 23.07 1.50
CA PRO A 38 0.74 22.57 2.72
C PRO A 38 0.15 21.23 3.19
N GLU A 39 1.01 20.39 3.79
CA GLU A 39 0.59 19.14 4.43
C GLU A 39 -0.14 19.44 5.76
N PRO A 40 -1.11 18.62 6.17
CA PRO A 40 -1.58 17.38 5.56
C PRO A 40 -2.62 17.59 4.43
N LYS A 41 -3.12 18.81 4.20
CA LYS A 41 -4.19 19.11 3.24
C LYS A 41 -3.81 18.74 1.81
N GLY A 42 -2.58 19.06 1.39
CA GLY A 42 -2.09 18.70 0.06
C GLY A 42 -2.03 17.19 -0.16
N GLN A 43 -1.67 16.43 0.88
CA GLN A 43 -1.68 14.97 0.83
C GLN A 43 -3.10 14.40 0.79
N ASP A 44 -4.04 14.97 1.54
CA ASP A 44 -5.44 14.52 1.53
C ASP A 44 -6.07 14.67 0.14
N ILE A 45 -5.85 15.83 -0.51
CA ILE A 45 -6.31 16.06 -1.89
C ILE A 45 -5.64 15.08 -2.86
N PHE A 46 -4.33 14.86 -2.73
CA PHE A 46 -3.58 13.91 -3.54
C PHE A 46 -4.15 12.49 -3.44
N ILE A 47 -4.45 12.02 -2.23
CA ILE A 47 -5.04 10.69 -2.00
C ILE A 47 -6.45 10.60 -2.59
N LYS A 48 -7.25 11.67 -2.52
CA LYS A 48 -8.58 11.73 -3.17
C LYS A 48 -8.47 11.62 -4.71
N ILE A 49 -7.52 12.32 -5.31
CA ILE A 49 -7.23 12.22 -6.76
C ILE A 49 -6.78 10.78 -7.09
N ALA A 50 -5.85 10.22 -6.33
CA ALA A 50 -5.38 8.84 -6.52
C ALA A 50 -6.51 7.81 -6.39
N ARG A 51 -7.46 8.01 -5.47
CA ARG A 51 -8.65 7.15 -5.29
C ARG A 51 -9.59 7.23 -6.50
N ILE A 52 -9.88 8.42 -6.99
CA ILE A 52 -10.70 8.60 -8.20
C ILE A 52 -10.01 7.90 -9.37
N TRP A 53 -8.72 8.14 -9.56
CA TRP A 53 -7.94 7.48 -10.61
C TRP A 53 -8.00 5.96 -10.52
N MET A 54 -7.75 5.38 -9.35
CA MET A 54 -7.77 3.94 -9.18
C MET A 54 -9.18 3.36 -9.38
N ASN A 55 -10.23 4.04 -8.93
CA ASN A 55 -11.61 3.62 -9.20
C ASN A 55 -11.88 3.53 -10.71
N VAL A 56 -11.51 4.57 -11.47
CA VAL A 56 -11.68 4.59 -12.93
C VAL A 56 -10.86 3.47 -13.57
N TRP A 57 -9.56 3.41 -13.27
CA TRP A 57 -8.68 2.42 -13.89
C TRP A 57 -9.07 0.98 -13.58
N LEU A 58 -9.36 0.67 -12.33
CA LEU A 58 -9.75 -0.69 -11.92
C LEU A 58 -11.10 -1.12 -12.52
N THR A 59 -12.01 -0.18 -12.75
CA THR A 59 -13.25 -0.44 -13.49
C THR A 59 -12.95 -0.77 -14.95
N LEU A 60 -12.09 0.01 -15.62
CA LEU A 60 -11.70 -0.21 -17.02
C LEU A 60 -11.01 -1.54 -17.25
N VAL A 61 -10.27 -2.05 -16.26
CA VAL A 61 -9.58 -3.35 -16.33
C VAL A 61 -10.35 -4.51 -15.72
N GLY A 62 -11.62 -4.30 -15.33
CA GLY A 62 -12.48 -5.36 -14.81
C GLY A 62 -12.08 -5.90 -13.43
N CYS A 63 -11.52 -5.05 -12.56
CA CYS A 63 -11.09 -5.40 -11.21
C CYS A 63 -11.94 -4.69 -10.14
N PRO A 64 -13.20 -5.10 -9.90
CA PRO A 64 -14.01 -4.46 -8.86
C PRO A 64 -13.38 -4.65 -7.49
N ILE A 65 -13.51 -3.61 -6.64
CA ILE A 65 -12.94 -3.60 -5.29
C ILE A 65 -14.03 -3.78 -4.25
N LYS A 66 -13.73 -4.58 -3.23
CA LYS A 66 -14.47 -4.64 -1.97
C LYS A 66 -13.59 -4.17 -0.82
N ILE A 67 -14.09 -3.21 -0.05
CA ILE A 67 -13.37 -2.63 1.10
C ILE A 67 -14.15 -2.98 2.36
N LYS A 68 -13.45 -3.51 3.37
CA LYS A 68 -14.02 -3.77 4.69
C LYS A 68 -13.23 -3.03 5.77
N GLY A 69 -13.91 -2.67 6.85
CA GLY A 69 -13.28 -2.20 8.09
C GLY A 69 -12.80 -0.74 8.08
N GLN A 70 -13.21 0.10 7.13
CA GLN A 70 -12.88 1.54 7.15
C GLN A 70 -13.35 2.25 8.43
N LYS A 71 -14.38 1.73 9.11
CA LYS A 71 -14.86 2.22 10.41
C LYS A 71 -13.84 2.08 11.56
N ASN A 72 -12.78 1.31 11.37
CA ASN A 72 -11.71 1.14 12.36
C ASN A 72 -10.76 2.35 12.42
N PHE A 73 -10.88 3.28 11.46
CA PHE A 73 -10.17 4.56 11.49
C PHE A 73 -11.01 5.58 12.27
N ILE A 74 -10.53 5.97 13.45
CA ILE A 74 -11.18 7.01 14.26
C ILE A 74 -10.76 8.37 13.71
N PRO A 75 -11.71 9.28 13.42
CA PRO A 75 -11.39 10.63 12.97
C PRO A 75 -10.47 11.37 13.95
N GLY A 76 -9.44 12.03 13.43
CA GLY A 76 -8.45 12.76 14.24
C GLY A 76 -7.27 11.91 14.71
N GLU A 77 -7.39 10.59 14.68
CA GLU A 77 -6.30 9.68 15.05
C GLU A 77 -5.37 9.39 13.86
N THR A 78 -4.11 9.13 14.18
CA THR A 78 -3.07 8.78 13.20
C THR A 78 -2.59 7.37 13.43
N TYR A 79 -2.47 6.60 12.33
CA TYR A 79 -2.16 5.17 12.39
C TYR A 79 -0.98 4.78 11.51
N ILE A 80 -0.32 3.69 11.90
CA ILE A 80 0.56 2.93 11.02
C ILE A 80 -0.27 1.78 10.44
N ILE A 81 -0.38 1.70 9.12
CA ILE A 81 -1.10 0.63 8.45
C ILE A 81 -0.10 -0.43 7.99
N THR A 82 -0.22 -1.65 8.51
CA THR A 82 0.62 -2.77 8.06
C THR A 82 -0.14 -3.63 7.06
N CYS A 83 0.39 -3.72 5.83
CA CYS A 83 -0.22 -4.48 4.74
C CYS A 83 0.60 -5.72 4.37
N ASN A 84 -0.05 -6.82 4.01
CA ASN A 84 0.63 -7.94 3.34
C ASN A 84 1.13 -7.50 1.95
N HIS A 85 2.20 -8.13 1.46
CA HIS A 85 2.81 -7.74 0.19
C HIS A 85 2.93 -8.91 -0.77
N ASN A 86 2.08 -8.95 -1.78
CA ASN A 86 1.93 -10.08 -2.69
C ASN A 86 2.21 -9.74 -4.16
N SER A 87 1.96 -8.49 -4.57
CA SER A 87 1.95 -8.08 -5.97
C SER A 87 2.33 -6.61 -6.12
N LEU A 88 2.63 -6.17 -7.34
CA LEU A 88 2.71 -4.74 -7.66
C LEU A 88 1.34 -4.04 -7.55
N MET A 89 0.26 -4.83 -7.62
CA MET A 89 -1.12 -4.34 -7.45
C MET A 89 -1.44 -3.92 -6.01
N ASP A 90 -0.59 -4.25 -5.03
CA ASP A 90 -0.88 -3.96 -3.62
C ASP A 90 -0.90 -2.46 -3.31
N VAL A 91 0.02 -1.66 -3.89
CA VAL A 91 0.05 -0.21 -3.66
C VAL A 91 -1.17 0.49 -4.28
N PRO A 92 -1.53 0.23 -5.55
CA PRO A 92 -2.80 0.68 -6.12
C PRO A 92 -4.04 0.31 -5.30
N LEU A 93 -4.03 -0.84 -4.62
CA LEU A 93 -5.16 -1.31 -3.82
C LEU A 93 -5.17 -0.75 -2.38
N SER A 94 -4.02 -0.37 -1.80
CA SER A 94 -3.94 0.06 -0.40
C SER A 94 -4.05 1.58 -0.24
N CYS A 95 -3.04 2.33 -0.68
CA CYS A 95 -2.90 3.76 -0.37
C CYS A 95 -4.12 4.62 -0.75
N PRO A 96 -4.75 4.46 -1.93
CA PRO A 96 -5.93 5.24 -2.30
C PRO A 96 -7.15 4.97 -1.41
N TYR A 97 -7.23 3.80 -0.78
CA TYR A 97 -8.41 3.36 -0.02
C TYR A 97 -8.25 3.45 1.49
N ILE A 98 -7.06 3.80 1.98
CA ILE A 98 -6.87 4.22 3.37
C ILE A 98 -7.62 5.55 3.58
N PRO A 99 -8.51 5.66 4.60
CA PRO A 99 -9.18 6.92 4.93
C PRO A 99 -8.18 7.99 5.36
N GLY A 100 -8.32 9.22 4.84
CA GLY A 100 -7.46 10.35 5.17
C GLY A 100 -6.10 10.38 4.46
N PRO A 101 -5.28 11.41 4.76
CA PRO A 101 -3.97 11.61 4.16
C PRO A 101 -3.00 10.52 4.62
N ASN A 102 -2.29 9.90 3.68
CA ASN A 102 -1.35 8.84 3.99
C ASN A 102 -0.16 8.83 3.02
N LYS A 103 0.97 8.30 3.47
CA LYS A 103 2.14 8.02 2.63
C LYS A 103 2.56 6.56 2.82
N THR A 104 3.21 5.98 1.79
CA THR A 104 3.80 4.64 1.91
C THR A 104 5.31 4.71 1.94
N ILE A 105 5.97 3.70 2.54
CA ILE A 105 7.40 3.54 2.37
C ILE A 105 7.70 2.89 1.01
N ALA A 106 8.61 3.48 0.25
CA ALA A 106 8.78 3.14 -1.15
C ALA A 106 10.25 3.09 -1.58
N LYS A 107 10.55 2.23 -2.56
CA LYS A 107 11.91 2.06 -3.08
C LYS A 107 12.32 3.24 -3.96
N ASN A 108 13.52 3.80 -3.72
CA ASN A 108 14.05 4.96 -4.42
C ASN A 108 14.13 4.81 -5.96
N SER A 109 14.26 3.57 -6.48
CA SER A 109 14.36 3.34 -7.93
C SER A 109 13.13 3.77 -8.73
N PHE A 110 11.93 3.75 -8.16
CA PHE A 110 10.70 4.17 -8.85
C PHE A 110 10.60 5.70 -8.99
N ALA A 111 11.26 6.46 -8.12
CA ALA A 111 11.34 7.92 -8.23
C ALA A 111 12.08 8.41 -9.49
N LYS A 112 12.83 7.51 -10.14
CA LYS A 112 13.60 7.82 -11.36
C LYS A 112 12.79 7.68 -12.66
N ILE A 113 11.55 7.16 -12.59
CA ILE A 113 10.69 7.01 -13.77
C ILE A 113 10.15 8.40 -14.16
N PRO A 114 10.35 8.84 -15.42
CA PRO A 114 9.86 10.14 -15.87
C PRO A 114 8.37 10.34 -15.58
N LEU A 115 7.98 11.53 -15.17
CA LEU A 115 6.62 11.93 -14.74
C LEU A 115 6.12 11.14 -13.53
N PHE A 116 6.07 9.80 -13.62
CA PHE A 116 5.60 8.95 -12.55
C PHE A 116 6.39 9.12 -11.25
N GLY A 117 7.69 9.41 -11.35
CA GLY A 117 8.55 9.66 -10.19
C GLY A 117 8.05 10.81 -9.32
N PHE A 118 7.56 11.89 -9.89
CA PHE A 118 7.00 13.03 -9.13
C PHE A 118 5.72 12.62 -8.38
N PHE A 119 4.80 11.93 -9.06
CA PHE A 119 3.60 11.38 -8.42
C PHE A 119 3.95 10.41 -7.29
N TYR A 120 4.91 9.53 -7.54
CA TYR A 120 5.37 8.52 -6.59
C TYR A 120 6.03 9.15 -5.36
N MET A 121 6.86 10.18 -5.54
CA MET A 121 7.51 10.92 -4.44
C MET A 121 6.49 11.63 -3.55
N LYS A 122 5.42 12.21 -4.12
CA LYS A 122 4.36 12.87 -3.34
C LYS A 122 3.67 11.88 -2.40
N GLY A 123 3.38 10.67 -2.89
CA GLY A 123 2.70 9.62 -2.12
C GLY A 123 3.60 8.79 -1.21
N SER A 124 4.93 9.06 -1.14
CA SER A 124 5.87 8.12 -0.54
C SER A 124 6.96 8.76 0.30
N VAL A 125 7.41 8.00 1.31
CA VAL A 125 8.72 8.19 1.95
C VAL A 125 9.72 7.24 1.26
N LEU A 126 10.69 7.81 0.56
CA LEU A 126 11.65 7.03 -0.21
C LEU A 126 12.73 6.43 0.70
N VAL A 127 13.11 5.17 0.41
CA VAL A 127 14.18 4.47 1.10
C VAL A 127 15.08 3.71 0.13
N ASP A 128 16.39 3.84 0.33
CA ASP A 128 17.37 2.88 -0.16
C ASP A 128 17.67 1.88 0.96
N ARG A 129 17.18 0.66 0.79
CA ARG A 129 17.30 -0.39 1.81
C ARG A 129 18.72 -0.90 1.99
N LYS A 130 19.61 -0.63 1.04
CA LYS A 130 21.03 -1.03 1.12
C LYS A 130 21.87 -0.01 1.93
N SER A 131 21.40 1.23 2.07
CA SER A 131 22.08 2.29 2.79
C SER A 131 21.51 2.46 4.20
N GLU A 132 22.35 2.32 5.22
CA GLU A 132 21.96 2.53 6.62
C GLU A 132 21.54 3.98 6.87
N SER A 133 22.30 4.94 6.35
CA SER A 133 21.98 6.37 6.45
C SER A 133 20.64 6.70 5.79
N SER A 134 20.31 6.05 4.66
CA SER A 134 19.02 6.21 4.01
C SER A 134 17.89 5.61 4.83
N ARG A 135 18.10 4.46 5.47
CA ARG A 135 17.11 3.84 6.38
C ARG A 135 16.83 4.75 7.58
N ARG A 136 17.84 5.32 8.22
CA ARG A 136 17.68 6.29 9.33
C ARG A 136 16.87 7.51 8.88
N ARG A 137 17.29 8.18 7.80
CA ARG A 137 16.57 9.35 7.28
C ARG A 137 15.12 9.04 6.90
N SER A 138 14.85 7.86 6.33
CA SER A 138 13.47 7.48 6.01
C SER A 138 12.66 7.21 7.26
N PHE A 139 13.27 6.70 8.33
CA PHE A 139 12.61 6.48 9.62
C PHE A 139 12.21 7.81 10.27
N ASP A 140 13.10 8.81 10.27
CA ASP A 140 12.81 10.15 10.79
C ASP A 140 11.70 10.84 9.97
N LYS A 141 11.74 10.71 8.64
CA LYS A 141 10.65 11.20 7.77
C LYS A 141 9.31 10.53 8.02
N MET A 142 9.30 9.23 8.35
CA MET A 142 8.05 8.54 8.72
C MET A 142 7.47 9.08 10.04
N LYS A 143 8.33 9.40 11.03
CA LYS A 143 7.90 10.07 12.27
C LYS A 143 7.29 11.45 11.98
N GLU A 144 7.90 12.20 11.08
CA GLU A 144 7.38 13.51 10.63
C GLU A 144 6.01 13.39 9.95
N VAL A 145 5.83 12.39 9.08
CA VAL A 145 4.53 12.10 8.46
C VAL A 145 3.45 11.87 9.50
N LEU A 146 3.72 11.01 10.50
CA LEU A 146 2.79 10.72 11.58
C LEU A 146 2.52 11.95 12.46
N LYS A 147 3.54 12.73 12.81
CA LYS A 147 3.42 13.97 13.58
C LYS A 147 2.54 15.02 12.89
N ASN A 148 2.56 15.03 11.56
CA ASN A 148 1.75 15.93 10.74
C ASN A 148 0.31 15.42 10.52
N GLY A 149 -0.16 14.43 11.28
CA GLY A 149 -1.52 13.90 11.20
C GLY A 149 -1.79 13.06 9.95
N MET A 150 -0.74 12.53 9.31
CA MET A 150 -0.86 11.66 8.14
C MET A 150 -0.54 10.21 8.51
N HIS A 151 -1.29 9.27 7.97
CA HIS A 151 -1.03 7.85 8.17
C HIS A 151 0.22 7.36 7.42
N MET A 152 0.86 6.31 7.96
CA MET A 152 2.00 5.68 7.34
C MET A 152 1.70 4.23 6.94
N SER A 153 1.65 3.93 5.64
CA SER A 153 1.43 2.58 5.12
C SER A 153 2.76 1.85 4.93
N ILE A 154 2.89 0.69 5.54
CA ILE A 154 4.14 -0.10 5.54
C ILE A 154 3.83 -1.55 5.20
N TYR A 155 4.67 -2.15 4.36
CA TYR A 155 4.66 -3.58 4.08
C TYR A 155 5.74 -4.25 4.93
N PRO A 156 5.39 -4.82 6.11
CA PRO A 156 6.39 -5.29 7.07
C PRO A 156 7.16 -6.51 6.58
N GLU A 157 6.67 -7.22 5.57
CA GLU A 157 7.37 -8.29 4.88
C GLU A 157 8.63 -7.80 4.13
N GLY A 158 8.78 -6.51 3.91
CA GLY A 158 9.91 -5.87 3.25
C GLY A 158 10.04 -6.13 1.75
N THR A 159 9.58 -7.26 1.27
CA THR A 159 9.56 -7.66 -0.16
C THR A 159 8.31 -8.47 -0.43
N ARG A 160 7.88 -8.49 -1.70
CA ARG A 160 6.73 -9.30 -2.11
C ARG A 160 6.91 -10.76 -1.72
N ASN A 161 5.84 -11.36 -1.18
CA ASN A 161 5.80 -12.76 -0.77
C ASN A 161 5.77 -13.68 -1.98
N ARG A 162 6.84 -14.45 -2.17
CA ARG A 162 7.00 -15.46 -3.23
C ARG A 162 6.77 -16.88 -2.72
N THR A 163 6.44 -17.04 -1.44
CA THR A 163 6.23 -18.36 -0.81
C THR A 163 4.77 -18.79 -0.95
N ALA A 164 4.47 -20.02 -0.58
CA ALA A 164 3.11 -20.52 -0.44
C ALA A 164 2.43 -20.05 0.85
N GLU A 165 3.23 -19.57 1.84
CA GLU A 165 2.70 -19.08 3.11
C GLU A 165 1.83 -17.84 2.93
N PRO A 166 0.78 -17.67 3.75
CA PRO A 166 -0.08 -16.48 3.75
C PRO A 166 0.70 -15.18 3.92
N LEU A 167 1.66 -15.16 4.84
CA LEU A 167 2.50 -14.03 5.19
C LEU A 167 3.96 -14.49 5.35
N LYS A 168 4.90 -13.61 4.99
CA LYS A 168 6.32 -13.76 5.35
C LYS A 168 6.59 -13.20 6.73
N LYS A 169 7.76 -13.57 7.30
CA LYS A 169 8.29 -12.97 8.52
C LYS A 169 8.31 -11.43 8.40
N PHE A 170 7.86 -10.75 9.46
CA PHE A 170 7.86 -9.30 9.52
C PHE A 170 9.18 -8.73 10.00
N HIS A 171 9.61 -7.63 9.38
CA HIS A 171 10.71 -6.79 9.85
C HIS A 171 10.22 -5.82 10.93
N ASP A 172 11.13 -5.38 11.80
CA ASP A 172 10.80 -4.59 12.99
C ASP A 172 10.40 -3.15 12.72
N GLY A 173 10.69 -2.60 11.53
CA GLY A 173 10.60 -1.17 11.25
C GLY A 173 9.25 -0.51 11.58
N ALA A 174 8.13 -1.14 11.21
CA ALA A 174 6.79 -0.62 11.50
C ALA A 174 6.48 -0.62 13.01
N PHE A 175 6.94 -1.64 13.72
CA PHE A 175 6.67 -1.84 15.15
C PHE A 175 7.53 -0.92 16.02
N LYS A 176 8.81 -0.72 15.65
CA LYS A 176 9.67 0.31 16.25
C LYS A 176 9.10 1.72 16.04
N LEU A 177 8.60 2.00 14.83
CA LEU A 177 7.96 3.28 14.55
C LEU A 177 6.72 3.49 15.42
N SER A 178 5.90 2.47 15.62
CA SER A 178 4.74 2.50 16.52
C SER A 178 5.13 2.75 17.96
N ALA A 179 6.13 2.02 18.47
CA ALA A 179 6.64 2.21 19.84
C ALA A 179 7.21 3.63 20.06
N ASP A 180 7.96 4.16 19.08
CA ASP A 180 8.59 5.48 19.16
C ASP A 180 7.59 6.64 19.08
N THR A 181 6.46 6.45 18.40
CA THR A 181 5.49 7.52 18.11
C THR A 181 4.20 7.42 18.91
N GLY A 182 3.97 6.29 19.58
CA GLY A 182 2.70 6.00 20.26
C GLY A 182 1.54 5.69 19.31
N CYS A 183 1.76 5.71 17.98
CA CYS A 183 0.70 5.47 17.02
C CYS A 183 0.31 3.99 16.97
N SER A 184 -0.99 3.70 17.10
CA SER A 184 -1.54 2.35 16.97
C SER A 184 -1.37 1.80 15.55
N ILE A 185 -1.33 0.49 15.42
CA ILE A 185 -1.25 -0.19 14.12
C ILE A 185 -2.64 -0.66 13.69
N ILE A 186 -3.05 -0.32 12.46
CA ILE A 186 -4.18 -0.94 11.77
C ILE A 186 -3.62 -2.00 10.82
N PRO A 187 -3.79 -3.30 11.14
CA PRO A 187 -3.44 -4.35 10.19
C PRO A 187 -4.40 -4.35 9.02
N ALA A 188 -3.90 -4.55 7.80
CA ALA A 188 -4.69 -4.62 6.59
C ALA A 188 -4.31 -5.84 5.76
N ILE A 189 -5.31 -6.55 5.24
CA ILE A 189 -5.12 -7.73 4.39
C ILE A 189 -5.72 -7.46 3.02
N MET A 190 -4.89 -7.67 2.00
CA MET A 190 -5.28 -7.59 0.60
C MET A 190 -5.38 -8.99 0.00
N PHE A 191 -6.47 -9.23 -0.72
CA PHE A 191 -6.76 -10.50 -1.38
C PHE A 191 -6.76 -10.36 -2.89
N ASN A 192 -6.41 -11.46 -3.55
CA ASN A 192 -6.46 -11.65 -5.00
C ASN A 192 -5.46 -10.83 -5.83
N THR A 193 -4.63 -9.99 -5.25
CA THR A 193 -3.63 -9.20 -5.98
C THR A 193 -2.65 -10.06 -6.78
N LYS A 194 -2.25 -11.24 -6.26
CA LYS A 194 -1.47 -12.25 -6.98
C LYS A 194 -2.23 -12.85 -8.18
N LYS A 195 -3.57 -12.91 -8.13
CA LYS A 195 -4.38 -13.44 -9.25
C LYS A 195 -4.45 -12.44 -10.40
N VAL A 196 -4.51 -11.15 -10.06
CA VAL A 196 -4.57 -10.06 -11.06
C VAL A 196 -3.21 -9.85 -11.72
N LEU A 197 -2.16 -9.68 -10.93
CA LEU A 197 -0.81 -9.39 -11.42
C LEU A 197 0.19 -10.38 -10.76
N PRO A 198 0.27 -11.63 -11.28
CA PRO A 198 1.09 -12.67 -10.69
C PRO A 198 2.58 -12.40 -10.85
N MET A 199 3.34 -12.67 -9.81
CA MET A 199 4.80 -12.71 -9.90
C MET A 199 5.24 -13.92 -10.73
N GLY A 200 6.26 -13.76 -11.57
CA GLY A 200 6.80 -14.84 -12.41
C GLY A 200 6.11 -15.00 -13.77
N LYS A 201 5.08 -14.21 -14.06
CA LYS A 201 4.51 -14.08 -15.39
C LYS A 201 4.73 -12.65 -15.91
N PRO A 202 5.81 -12.38 -16.65
CA PRO A 202 6.04 -11.06 -17.21
C PRO A 202 4.95 -10.71 -18.22
N PHE A 203 4.54 -9.45 -18.23
CA PHE A 203 3.51 -8.93 -19.12
C PHE A 203 2.24 -9.78 -19.14
N TYR A 204 1.66 -9.98 -17.94
CA TYR A 204 0.43 -10.76 -17.74
C TYR A 204 -0.47 -10.01 -16.74
N PHE A 205 -1.74 -9.91 -17.07
CA PHE A 205 -2.79 -9.33 -16.24
C PHE A 205 -4.05 -10.19 -16.39
N TRP A 206 -4.73 -10.45 -15.28
CA TRP A 206 -5.97 -11.20 -15.31
C TRP A 206 -7.02 -10.48 -14.46
N PRO A 207 -8.14 -10.01 -15.05
CA PRO A 207 -9.22 -9.36 -14.30
C PRO A 207 -9.73 -10.27 -13.19
N HIS A 208 -9.81 -9.71 -11.99
CA HIS A 208 -10.33 -10.43 -10.83
C HIS A 208 -10.79 -9.42 -9.76
N LYS A 209 -11.81 -9.79 -8.99
CA LYS A 209 -12.25 -9.02 -7.83
C LYS A 209 -11.10 -8.87 -6.83
N LEU A 210 -10.86 -7.64 -6.40
CA LEU A 210 -9.89 -7.28 -5.37
C LEU A 210 -10.59 -7.01 -4.05
N GLU A 211 -9.96 -7.36 -2.94
CA GLU A 211 -10.49 -7.03 -1.62
C GLU A 211 -9.39 -6.47 -0.73
N ILE A 212 -9.74 -5.49 0.12
CA ILE A 212 -8.91 -5.00 1.21
C ILE A 212 -9.72 -4.93 2.49
N HIS A 213 -9.19 -5.54 3.56
CA HIS A 213 -9.82 -5.58 4.88
C HIS A 213 -8.92 -4.86 5.87
N PHE A 214 -9.38 -3.75 6.44
CA PHE A 214 -8.74 -3.07 7.56
C PHE A 214 -9.25 -3.69 8.86
N LEU A 215 -8.36 -4.23 9.68
CA LEU A 215 -8.70 -4.89 10.93
C LEU A 215 -8.75 -3.87 12.08
N PRO A 216 -9.31 -4.23 13.24
CA PRO A 216 -9.29 -3.36 14.41
C PRO A 216 -7.86 -2.91 14.77
N ALA A 217 -7.73 -1.68 15.21
CA ALA A 217 -6.45 -1.14 15.62
C ALA A 217 -5.84 -1.92 16.78
N VAL A 218 -4.56 -2.23 16.66
CA VAL A 218 -3.77 -2.83 17.73
C VAL A 218 -3.01 -1.70 18.42
N PRO A 219 -3.38 -1.35 19.67
CA PRO A 219 -2.72 -0.26 20.39
C PRO A 219 -1.30 -0.66 20.76
N VAL A 220 -0.41 0.34 20.79
CA VAL A 220 0.89 0.22 21.42
C VAL A 220 0.71 0.45 22.92
N ASN A 221 1.01 -0.58 23.72
CA ASN A 221 1.03 -0.46 25.18
C ASN A 221 2.46 -0.13 25.61
N GLY A 222 2.67 0.98 26.29
CA GLY A 222 3.99 1.53 26.64
C GLY A 222 4.94 0.56 27.35
N ASP A 223 4.41 -0.45 28.00
CA ASP A 223 5.19 -1.45 28.77
C ASP A 223 5.55 -2.72 27.96
N ARG A 224 5.13 -2.82 26.70
CA ARG A 224 5.39 -4.00 25.86
C ARG A 224 6.47 -3.72 24.82
N SER A 225 7.35 -4.70 24.65
CA SER A 225 8.36 -4.68 23.58
C SER A 225 7.70 -4.54 22.20
N TYR A 226 8.33 -3.78 21.30
CA TYR A 226 7.91 -3.75 19.89
C TYR A 226 7.87 -5.16 19.25
N SER A 227 8.59 -6.13 19.85
CA SER A 227 8.55 -7.54 19.41
C SER A 227 7.19 -8.17 19.69
N ASP A 228 6.61 -7.93 20.88
CA ASP A 228 5.30 -8.49 21.25
C ASP A 228 4.21 -7.88 20.37
N LEU A 229 4.31 -6.57 20.08
CA LEU A 229 3.41 -5.90 19.14
C LEU A 229 3.50 -6.52 17.74
N LYS A 230 4.72 -6.83 17.27
CA LYS A 230 4.96 -7.49 15.97
C LYS A 230 4.31 -8.85 15.91
N GLU A 231 4.51 -9.68 16.94
CA GLU A 231 3.93 -11.01 17.01
C GLU A 231 2.41 -10.98 17.05
N LYS A 232 1.84 -10.08 17.86
CA LYS A 232 0.39 -9.87 17.93
C LYS A 232 -0.20 -9.45 16.58
N VAL A 233 0.39 -8.46 15.91
CA VAL A 233 -0.06 -8.01 14.60
C VAL A 233 0.09 -9.12 13.56
N PHE A 234 1.19 -9.86 13.58
CA PHE A 234 1.39 -11.00 12.68
C PHE A 234 0.33 -12.08 12.87
N ALA A 235 0.04 -12.47 14.12
CA ALA A 235 -0.98 -13.46 14.45
C ALA A 235 -2.37 -13.02 13.95
N VAL A 236 -2.78 -11.79 14.28
CA VAL A 236 -4.08 -11.22 13.86
C VAL A 236 -4.21 -11.20 12.33
N MET A 237 -3.15 -10.80 11.61
CA MET A 237 -3.15 -10.78 10.14
C MET A 237 -3.21 -12.19 9.56
N LYS A 238 -2.46 -13.14 10.10
CA LYS A 238 -2.41 -14.54 9.64
C LYS A 238 -3.76 -15.22 9.85
N ASP A 239 -4.34 -15.10 11.04
CA ASP A 239 -5.62 -15.72 11.39
C ASP A 239 -6.75 -15.18 10.50
N HIS A 240 -6.78 -13.86 10.28
CA HIS A 240 -7.76 -13.25 9.39
C HIS A 240 -7.57 -13.72 7.94
N TYR A 241 -6.33 -13.77 7.45
CA TYR A 241 -6.02 -14.22 6.09
C TYR A 241 -6.50 -15.65 5.86
N VAL A 242 -6.19 -16.57 6.78
CA VAL A 242 -6.59 -17.99 6.69
C VAL A 242 -8.10 -18.15 6.73
N ARG A 243 -8.80 -17.45 7.65
CA ARG A 243 -10.25 -17.51 7.79
C ARG A 243 -11.03 -17.02 6.56
N GLU A 244 -10.52 -15.99 5.86
CA GLU A 244 -11.19 -15.42 4.68
C GLU A 244 -10.81 -16.16 3.37
N LEU A 245 -9.90 -17.14 3.41
CA LEU A 245 -9.61 -18.01 2.26
C LEU A 245 -10.59 -19.16 2.10
N HIS A 246 -11.33 -19.50 3.16
CA HIS A 246 -12.37 -20.54 3.20
C HIS A 246 -13.75 -19.91 3.08
#